data_bf6b461f05f269405b923622c82036eb
#
_entry.id   bf6b461f05f269405b923622c82036eb
#
_cell.length_a   1.000
_cell.length_b   1.000
_cell.length_c   1.000
_cell.angle_alpha   90.00
_cell.angle_beta   90.00
_cell.angle_gamma   90.00
#
_symmetry.space_group_name_H-M   'P 1'
#
loop_
_entity.id
_entity.type
_entity.pdbx_description
1 polymer ?
#
loop_
_entity_poly.entity_id
_entity_poly.type
_entity_poly.pdbx_seq_one_letter_code
_entity_poly.pdbx_strand_id
1 'polypeptide(L)'
;VHGSRGLGDVYKRQFWHTSLSNEKNKAFFDIQNDVTFDDIHLALREGYSNVEHVKRYTTGGMGFDQGKTGNVNIIGAIAMQQGVSLSDVGTTTFRSPFTPVSFGSINGLREGSVVLPYRHTPITQWNLDQGAFMYEAGARWRRPGYFPKNNENFQEAVNRECTAVRSSVGVYDGSPLGKFELKGKNVGEFLDLIYTNIMSSLMPGNGRYGLMLSDDGLIFDDGVAFRVDDHRWLISTSSGHSDSVNQHMQKILAFDYPEWDVKITSITSQWNNATICGPKARELLKKLGTNIDISKDAFPFMSLREGLVADIPARVIRVSFTGELSFEINVAARNMLPLWEKIMEAGSDFDILPCL
;
A
#
# COMPACT_ATOMS: atom_id res chain seq x y z
N VAL A 1 52.76 -40.47 24.69
CA VAL A 1 52.74 -39.30 23.84
C VAL A 1 51.28 -39.16 23.39
N HIS A 2 50.51 -38.30 24.06
CA HIS A 2 49.16 -37.98 23.61
C HIS A 2 49.27 -36.99 22.46
N GLY A 3 49.07 -37.49 21.23
CA GLY A 3 48.92 -36.62 20.08
C GLY A 3 47.77 -35.62 20.30
N SER A 4 48.07 -34.34 20.12
CA SER A 4 47.08 -33.28 20.11
C SER A 4 46.03 -33.60 19.03
N ARG A 5 44.81 -33.91 19.43
CA ARG A 5 43.69 -34.01 18.48
C ARG A 5 43.51 -32.63 17.82
N GLY A 6 43.70 -32.59 16.53
CA GLY A 6 43.48 -31.34 15.78
C GLY A 6 42.03 -30.90 15.89
N LEU A 7 41.76 -29.61 15.70
CA LEU A 7 40.41 -29.02 15.70
C LEU A 7 39.42 -29.77 14.80
N GLY A 8 39.92 -30.49 13.76
CA GLY A 8 39.09 -31.31 12.88
C GLY A 8 38.40 -32.52 13.56
N ASP A 9 38.94 -33.01 14.72
CA ASP A 9 38.31 -34.09 15.47
C ASP A 9 37.21 -33.63 16.43
N VAL A 10 37.08 -32.31 16.63
CA VAL A 10 36.10 -31.72 17.52
C VAL A 10 34.74 -31.53 16.81
N TYR A 11 34.76 -31.40 15.50
CA TYR A 11 33.56 -31.22 14.73
C TYR A 11 33.03 -32.57 14.23
N LYS A 12 31.80 -32.92 14.60
CA LYS A 12 31.08 -34.06 14.04
C LYS A 12 30.96 -33.90 12.54
N ARG A 13 30.95 -35.02 11.77
CA ARG A 13 30.67 -35.02 10.34
C ARG A 13 29.36 -34.28 10.10
N GLN A 14 29.36 -33.27 9.23
CA GLN A 14 28.19 -32.53 8.84
C GLN A 14 27.40 -33.33 7.80
N PHE A 15 26.09 -33.25 7.90
CA PHE A 15 25.19 -33.81 6.90
C PHE A 15 24.75 -32.66 5.99
N TRP A 16 25.02 -32.80 4.71
CA TRP A 16 24.63 -31.81 3.70
C TRP A 16 23.23 -32.03 3.17
N HIS A 17 22.68 -33.22 3.39
CA HIS A 17 21.32 -33.60 3.05
C HIS A 17 20.84 -34.66 4.03
N THR A 18 19.64 -34.48 4.57
CA THR A 18 18.94 -35.50 5.37
C THR A 18 17.63 -35.83 4.67
N SER A 19 17.47 -37.07 4.20
CA SER A 19 16.17 -37.57 3.80
C SER A 19 15.38 -37.96 5.05
N LEU A 20 14.35 -37.22 5.37
CA LEU A 20 13.35 -37.61 6.37
C LEU A 20 12.34 -38.53 5.70
N SER A 21 12.50 -39.87 5.88
CA SER A 21 11.56 -40.91 5.42
C SER A 21 11.24 -40.98 3.91
N ASN A 22 10.44 -41.95 3.50
CA ASN A 22 10.06 -42.30 2.13
C ASN A 22 9.20 -41.24 1.38
N GLU A 23 9.08 -40.02 1.86
CA GLU A 23 8.35 -38.95 1.22
C GLU A 23 9.24 -38.16 0.27
N LYS A 24 8.71 -37.82 -0.92
CA LYS A 24 9.35 -36.92 -1.89
C LYS A 24 9.33 -35.47 -1.40
N ASN A 25 10.17 -35.15 -0.42
CA ASN A 25 10.30 -33.82 0.10
C ASN A 25 11.39 -33.05 -0.65
N LYS A 26 11.12 -31.81 -0.99
CA LYS A 26 12.12 -30.91 -1.56
C LYS A 26 13.10 -30.42 -0.48
N ALA A 27 14.39 -30.53 -0.72
CA ALA A 27 15.45 -30.00 0.13
C ALA A 27 16.05 -28.76 -0.54
N PHE A 28 15.71 -27.58 -0.03
CA PHE A 28 16.16 -26.32 -0.60
C PHE A 28 17.53 -25.90 -0.09
N PHE A 29 18.37 -25.42 -0.99
CA PHE A 29 19.65 -24.77 -0.69
C PHE A 29 19.58 -23.26 -0.86
N ASP A 30 18.88 -22.79 -1.88
CA ASP A 30 18.68 -21.36 -2.16
C ASP A 30 17.20 -21.11 -2.35
N ILE A 31 16.60 -20.51 -1.30
CA ILE A 31 15.16 -20.18 -1.28
C ILE A 31 14.84 -19.00 -2.20
N GLN A 32 15.81 -18.09 -2.43
CA GLN A 32 15.61 -16.93 -3.30
C GLN A 32 15.43 -17.30 -4.76
N ASN A 33 16.17 -18.35 -5.19
CA ASN A 33 16.15 -18.84 -6.57
C ASN A 33 15.50 -20.23 -6.70
N ASP A 34 14.84 -20.72 -5.65
CA ASP A 34 14.12 -22.00 -5.63
C ASP A 34 15.00 -23.22 -5.99
N VAL A 35 16.29 -23.18 -5.59
CA VAL A 35 17.27 -24.24 -5.90
C VAL A 35 17.26 -25.32 -4.85
N THR A 36 17.07 -26.56 -5.29
CA THR A 36 16.98 -27.77 -4.47
C THR A 36 18.19 -28.69 -4.62
N PHE A 37 18.24 -29.70 -3.77
CA PHE A 37 19.23 -30.79 -3.90
C PHE A 37 19.12 -31.52 -5.25
N ASP A 38 17.89 -31.69 -5.76
CA ASP A 38 17.65 -32.37 -7.04
C ASP A 38 18.17 -31.55 -8.22
N ASP A 39 18.17 -30.22 -8.14
CA ASP A 39 18.73 -29.34 -9.18
C ASP A 39 20.27 -29.48 -9.23
N ILE A 40 20.92 -29.58 -8.06
CA ILE A 40 22.36 -29.83 -7.99
C ILE A 40 22.68 -31.20 -8.58
N HIS A 41 21.89 -32.25 -8.22
CA HIS A 41 22.05 -33.58 -8.76
C HIS A 41 21.85 -33.60 -10.28
N LEU A 42 20.85 -32.88 -10.80
CA LEU A 42 20.63 -32.78 -12.24
C LEU A 42 21.81 -32.10 -12.95
N ALA A 43 22.32 -30.99 -12.40
CA ALA A 43 23.48 -30.31 -12.99
C ALA A 43 24.70 -31.22 -13.11
N LEU A 44 25.02 -32.00 -12.05
CA LEU A 44 26.14 -32.96 -12.04
C LEU A 44 25.92 -34.10 -13.04
N ARG A 45 24.70 -34.62 -13.13
CA ARG A 45 24.31 -35.65 -14.10
C ARG A 45 24.46 -35.18 -15.54
N GLU A 46 24.23 -33.90 -15.80
CA GLU A 46 24.41 -33.29 -17.12
C GLU A 46 25.85 -32.87 -17.43
N GLY A 47 26.81 -33.19 -16.52
CA GLY A 47 28.24 -33.01 -16.74
C GLY A 47 28.85 -31.72 -16.20
N TYR A 48 28.08 -30.88 -15.49
CA TYR A 48 28.60 -29.69 -14.85
C TYR A 48 29.28 -30.01 -13.53
N SER A 49 30.53 -30.44 -13.57
CA SER A 49 31.28 -30.85 -12.39
C SER A 49 31.93 -29.74 -11.58
N ASN A 50 32.20 -28.57 -12.22
CA ASN A 50 32.79 -27.41 -11.56
C ASN A 50 31.72 -26.59 -10.83
N VAL A 51 32.04 -26.21 -9.58
CA VAL A 51 31.09 -25.46 -8.72
C VAL A 51 30.58 -24.19 -9.35
N GLU A 52 31.41 -23.47 -10.11
CA GLU A 52 30.99 -22.23 -10.80
C GLU A 52 30.03 -22.51 -11.98
N HIS A 53 30.17 -23.68 -12.64
CA HIS A 53 29.23 -24.11 -13.67
C HIS A 53 27.90 -24.58 -13.06
N VAL A 54 27.95 -25.36 -11.98
CA VAL A 54 26.74 -25.74 -11.23
C VAL A 54 25.99 -24.52 -10.75
N LYS A 55 26.70 -23.53 -10.19
CA LYS A 55 26.12 -22.24 -9.79
C LYS A 55 25.36 -21.55 -10.94
N ARG A 56 25.95 -21.50 -12.13
CA ARG A 56 25.33 -20.83 -13.30
C ARG A 56 24.17 -21.64 -13.87
N TYR A 57 24.29 -22.95 -13.87
CA TYR A 57 23.22 -23.82 -14.36
C TYR A 57 21.97 -23.76 -13.46
N THR A 58 22.16 -23.79 -12.14
CA THR A 58 21.08 -23.84 -11.16
C THR A 58 20.63 -22.49 -10.65
N THR A 59 21.43 -21.44 -10.86
CA THR A 59 21.32 -20.12 -10.22
C THR A 59 21.56 -20.13 -8.70
N GLY A 60 22.01 -21.25 -8.13
CA GLY A 60 22.29 -21.38 -6.70
C GLY A 60 23.37 -20.41 -6.23
N GLY A 61 23.06 -19.58 -5.24
CA GLY A 61 23.97 -18.55 -4.74
C GLY A 61 24.10 -17.31 -5.64
N MET A 62 23.18 -17.09 -6.56
CA MET A 62 23.11 -15.90 -7.40
C MET A 62 22.13 -14.84 -6.92
N GLY A 63 21.41 -15.08 -5.81
CA GLY A 63 20.48 -14.13 -5.20
C GLY A 63 21.18 -12.97 -4.48
N PHE A 64 20.42 -12.18 -3.74
CA PHE A 64 20.93 -10.97 -3.06
C PHE A 64 22.03 -11.23 -2.04
N ASP A 65 22.00 -12.37 -1.36
CA ASP A 65 23.03 -12.77 -0.39
C ASP A 65 24.29 -13.35 -1.03
N GLN A 66 24.27 -13.57 -2.36
CA GLN A 66 25.35 -14.17 -3.13
C GLN A 66 25.82 -15.51 -2.51
N GLY A 67 24.87 -16.29 -1.99
CA GLY A 67 25.10 -17.63 -1.45
C GLY A 67 25.67 -17.66 -0.03
N LYS A 68 25.67 -16.55 0.72
CA LYS A 68 26.15 -16.53 2.11
C LYS A 68 25.42 -17.54 3.00
N THR A 69 24.14 -17.80 2.74
CA THR A 69 23.34 -18.78 3.50
C THR A 69 23.39 -20.18 2.91
N GLY A 70 23.52 -20.35 1.59
CA GLY A 70 23.34 -21.63 0.90
C GLY A 70 24.61 -22.26 0.34
N ASN A 71 25.65 -21.48 -0.02
CA ASN A 71 26.81 -21.99 -0.78
C ASN A 71 27.58 -23.12 -0.09
N VAL A 72 27.74 -23.08 1.23
CA VAL A 72 28.44 -24.14 1.96
C VAL A 72 27.71 -25.47 1.81
N ASN A 73 26.38 -25.44 1.87
CA ASN A 73 25.55 -26.64 1.70
C ASN A 73 25.56 -27.13 0.25
N ILE A 74 25.55 -26.21 -0.74
CA ILE A 74 25.67 -26.54 -2.17
C ILE A 74 27.03 -27.23 -2.44
N ILE A 75 28.14 -26.66 -1.95
CA ILE A 75 29.48 -27.21 -2.08
C ILE A 75 29.52 -28.60 -1.40
N GLY A 76 28.89 -28.72 -0.22
CA GLY A 76 28.78 -30.01 0.48
C GLY A 76 28.01 -31.06 -0.30
N ALA A 77 26.92 -30.69 -0.94
CA ALA A 77 26.12 -31.57 -1.80
C ALA A 77 26.91 -32.02 -3.03
N ILE A 78 27.66 -31.13 -3.67
CA ILE A 78 28.54 -31.45 -4.79
C ILE A 78 29.64 -32.44 -4.35
N ALA A 79 30.34 -32.11 -3.24
CA ALA A 79 31.40 -32.98 -2.67
C ALA A 79 30.89 -34.38 -2.37
N MET A 80 29.71 -34.47 -1.74
CA MET A 80 29.07 -35.73 -1.41
C MET A 80 28.74 -36.56 -2.65
N GLN A 81 28.21 -35.95 -3.69
CA GLN A 81 27.81 -36.63 -4.93
C GLN A 81 29.01 -37.04 -5.80
N GLN A 82 30.08 -36.24 -5.77
CA GLN A 82 31.32 -36.54 -6.51
C GLN A 82 32.26 -37.46 -5.73
N GLY A 83 32.03 -37.68 -4.43
CA GLY A 83 32.92 -38.47 -3.57
C GLY A 83 34.26 -37.81 -3.29
N VAL A 84 34.34 -36.50 -3.31
CA VAL A 84 35.55 -35.68 -3.09
C VAL A 84 35.45 -34.86 -1.80
N SER A 85 36.54 -34.21 -1.39
CA SER A 85 36.52 -33.29 -0.24
C SER A 85 35.91 -31.94 -0.61
N LEU A 86 35.47 -31.18 0.39
CA LEU A 86 34.99 -29.80 0.18
C LEU A 86 36.05 -28.91 -0.47
N SER A 87 37.32 -29.11 -0.09
CA SER A 87 38.45 -28.36 -0.64
C SER A 87 38.68 -28.65 -2.13
N ASP A 88 38.36 -29.85 -2.60
CA ASP A 88 38.52 -30.23 -4.01
C ASP A 88 37.41 -29.61 -4.88
N VAL A 89 36.20 -29.40 -4.34
CA VAL A 89 35.12 -28.71 -5.03
C VAL A 89 35.43 -27.22 -5.20
N GLY A 90 36.09 -26.64 -4.20
CA GLY A 90 36.40 -25.20 -4.16
C GLY A 90 35.20 -24.32 -3.78
N THR A 91 35.36 -23.02 -3.93
CA THR A 91 34.36 -22.02 -3.57
C THR A 91 33.87 -21.26 -4.78
N THR A 92 32.68 -20.70 -4.68
CA THR A 92 32.10 -19.81 -5.70
C THR A 92 32.62 -18.38 -5.56
N THR A 93 32.69 -17.67 -6.67
CA THR A 93 33.06 -16.26 -6.70
C THR A 93 31.81 -15.40 -6.49
N PHE A 94 31.88 -14.48 -5.54
CA PHE A 94 30.82 -13.50 -5.31
C PHE A 94 30.84 -12.40 -6.36
N ARG A 95 29.65 -11.89 -6.71
CA ARG A 95 29.50 -10.71 -7.55
C ARG A 95 28.99 -9.54 -6.71
N SER A 96 29.58 -8.37 -6.93
CA SER A 96 29.13 -7.14 -6.31
C SER A 96 27.79 -6.66 -6.91
N PRO A 97 26.88 -6.11 -6.12
CA PRO A 97 26.92 -5.97 -4.68
C PRO A 97 26.44 -7.25 -3.98
N PHE A 98 27.26 -7.83 -3.11
CA PHE A 98 26.90 -8.99 -2.28
C PHE A 98 26.54 -8.59 -0.82
N THR A 99 26.52 -7.30 -0.55
CA THR A 99 25.94 -6.69 0.64
C THR A 99 24.87 -5.71 0.16
N PRO A 100 23.67 -5.67 0.76
CA PRO A 100 22.65 -4.72 0.38
C PRO A 100 23.19 -3.29 0.38
N VAL A 101 22.99 -2.59 -0.73
CA VAL A 101 23.40 -1.19 -0.91
C VAL A 101 22.14 -0.36 -1.04
N SER A 102 21.96 0.63 -0.16
CA SER A 102 20.83 1.53 -0.23
C SER A 102 20.98 2.52 -1.39
N PHE A 103 19.87 2.98 -1.94
CA PHE A 103 19.88 4.06 -2.92
C PHE A 103 20.55 5.32 -2.38
N GLY A 104 20.43 5.61 -1.08
CA GLY A 104 21.13 6.72 -0.43
C GLY A 104 22.65 6.60 -0.52
N SER A 105 23.20 5.39 -0.36
CA SER A 105 24.65 5.15 -0.52
C SER A 105 25.14 5.38 -1.96
N ILE A 106 24.32 5.00 -2.96
CA ILE A 106 24.64 5.23 -4.38
C ILE A 106 24.53 6.72 -4.73
N ASN A 107 23.55 7.40 -4.16
CA ASN A 107 23.30 8.81 -4.43
C ASN A 107 24.39 9.73 -3.82
N GLY A 108 25.04 9.29 -2.77
CA GLY A 108 26.03 10.10 -2.03
C GLY A 108 25.39 11.33 -1.38
N LEU A 109 25.95 12.50 -1.62
CA LEU A 109 25.45 13.77 -1.06
C LEU A 109 24.38 14.45 -1.93
N ARG A 110 23.92 13.80 -2.98
CA ARG A 110 22.87 14.36 -3.82
C ARG A 110 21.53 14.30 -3.08
N GLU A 111 20.84 15.41 -3.09
CA GLU A 111 19.52 15.56 -2.50
C GLU A 111 18.47 15.89 -3.57
N GLY A 112 17.19 15.76 -3.20
CA GLY A 112 16.10 16.19 -4.07
C GLY A 112 15.07 15.11 -4.37
N SER A 113 14.10 15.43 -5.20
CA SER A 113 12.92 14.63 -5.49
C SER A 113 13.20 13.28 -6.15
N VAL A 114 14.34 13.12 -6.82
CA VAL A 114 14.74 11.85 -7.44
C VAL A 114 15.14 10.82 -6.38
N VAL A 115 15.74 11.27 -5.26
CA VAL A 115 16.17 10.40 -4.15
C VAL A 115 15.04 10.10 -3.20
N LEU A 116 14.22 11.11 -2.92
CA LEU A 116 13.06 11.03 -2.05
C LEU A 116 11.83 11.53 -2.81
N PRO A 117 11.27 10.70 -3.70
CA PRO A 117 10.15 11.13 -4.53
C PRO A 117 8.94 11.47 -3.66
N TYR A 118 8.29 12.58 -3.99
CA TYR A 118 7.00 12.94 -3.42
C TYR A 118 5.86 12.34 -4.24
N ARG A 119 4.77 12.01 -3.55
CA ARG A 119 3.51 11.64 -4.18
C ARG A 119 2.70 12.90 -4.43
N HIS A 120 2.15 13.01 -5.62
CA HIS A 120 1.34 14.15 -6.06
C HIS A 120 -0.06 13.70 -6.44
N THR A 121 -1.02 14.58 -6.22
CA THR A 121 -2.39 14.40 -6.73
C THR A 121 -2.52 15.03 -8.12
N PRO A 122 -3.54 14.66 -8.91
CA PRO A 122 -3.72 15.23 -10.24
C PRO A 122 -3.93 16.75 -10.26
N ILE A 123 -4.29 17.35 -9.13
CA ILE A 123 -4.49 18.81 -9.01
C ILE A 123 -3.31 19.54 -8.34
N THR A 124 -2.19 18.86 -8.14
CA THR A 124 -1.00 19.49 -7.50
C THR A 124 -0.55 20.74 -8.24
N GLN A 125 -0.50 20.69 -9.59
CA GLN A 125 -0.09 21.86 -10.37
C GLN A 125 -1.10 23.00 -10.25
N TRP A 126 -2.39 22.69 -10.30
CA TRP A 126 -3.44 23.68 -10.06
C TRP A 126 -3.27 24.37 -8.69
N ASN A 127 -3.01 23.61 -7.63
CA ASN A 127 -2.78 24.18 -6.30
C ASN A 127 -1.56 25.12 -6.28
N LEU A 128 -0.47 24.74 -6.92
CA LEU A 128 0.74 25.58 -7.04
C LEU A 128 0.45 26.88 -7.81
N ASP A 129 -0.29 26.79 -8.91
CA ASP A 129 -0.67 27.93 -9.73
C ASP A 129 -1.60 28.91 -8.97
N GLN A 130 -2.37 28.40 -7.99
CA GLN A 130 -3.18 29.21 -7.07
C GLN A 130 -2.37 29.74 -5.86
N GLY A 131 -1.07 29.50 -5.81
CA GLY A 131 -0.20 29.97 -4.74
C GLY A 131 -0.33 29.21 -3.43
N ALA A 132 -0.81 27.99 -3.44
CA ALA A 132 -0.94 27.16 -2.24
C ALA A 132 0.39 26.94 -1.54
N PHE A 133 0.38 27.07 -0.21
CA PHE A 133 1.48 26.57 0.61
C PHE A 133 1.37 25.04 0.69
N MET A 134 2.36 24.33 0.09
CA MET A 134 2.35 22.87 0.05
C MET A 134 3.15 22.29 1.21
N TYR A 135 2.59 21.31 1.91
CA TYR A 135 3.28 20.57 2.96
C TYR A 135 3.31 19.06 2.67
N GLU A 136 4.14 18.34 3.40
CA GLU A 136 4.19 16.89 3.35
C GLU A 136 3.17 16.29 4.32
N ALA A 137 2.16 15.62 3.77
CA ALA A 137 1.26 14.77 4.52
C ALA A 137 1.86 13.36 4.68
N GLY A 138 1.18 12.47 5.40
CA GLY A 138 1.63 11.08 5.58
C GLY A 138 1.96 10.37 4.26
N ALA A 139 2.88 9.40 4.31
CA ALA A 139 3.34 8.60 3.17
C ALA A 139 3.86 9.43 1.99
N ARG A 140 4.52 10.54 2.25
CA ARG A 140 5.17 11.42 1.25
C ARG A 140 4.22 12.14 0.28
N TRP A 141 2.95 12.22 0.60
CA TRP A 141 2.02 13.01 -0.18
C TRP A 141 2.26 14.50 -0.01
N ARG A 142 2.31 15.23 -1.12
CA ARG A 142 2.26 16.71 -1.14
C ARG A 142 0.83 17.17 -1.32
N ARG A 143 0.33 17.98 -0.39
CA ARG A 143 -1.00 18.58 -0.45
C ARG A 143 -0.95 20.03 0.01
N PRO A 144 -1.95 20.86 -0.39
CA PRO A 144 -2.04 22.22 0.10
C PRO A 144 -2.30 22.25 1.61
N GLY A 145 -1.68 23.15 2.31
CA GLY A 145 -1.96 23.44 3.71
C GLY A 145 -2.90 24.63 3.87
N TYR A 146 -2.73 25.63 3.03
CA TYR A 146 -3.60 26.82 2.94
C TYR A 146 -3.27 27.59 1.65
N PHE A 147 -4.18 28.50 1.29
CA PHE A 147 -4.05 29.35 0.11
C PHE A 147 -3.96 30.82 0.53
N PRO A 148 -2.75 31.37 0.76
CA PRO A 148 -2.61 32.75 1.21
C PRO A 148 -3.11 33.73 0.16
N LYS A 149 -3.77 34.78 0.59
CA LYS A 149 -4.19 35.92 -0.25
C LYS A 149 -3.44 37.17 0.20
N ASN A 150 -2.91 37.92 -0.77
CA ASN A 150 -2.13 39.11 -0.48
C ASN A 150 -0.96 38.80 0.49
N ASN A 151 -0.87 39.52 1.61
CA ASN A 151 0.14 39.35 2.64
C ASN A 151 -0.40 38.62 3.88
N GLU A 152 -1.42 37.78 3.74
CA GLU A 152 -1.95 37.00 4.86
C GLU A 152 -0.88 36.09 5.47
N ASN A 153 -0.81 36.06 6.77
CA ASN A 153 -0.07 35.05 7.49
C ASN A 153 -0.88 33.73 7.55
N PHE A 154 -0.26 32.67 8.04
CA PHE A 154 -0.89 31.35 8.18
C PHE A 154 -2.24 31.41 8.90
N GLN A 155 -2.30 32.06 10.07
CA GLN A 155 -3.51 32.10 10.89
C GLN A 155 -4.66 32.88 10.22
N GLU A 156 -4.35 33.97 9.52
CA GLU A 156 -5.34 34.75 8.77
C GLU A 156 -5.93 33.96 7.62
N ALA A 157 -5.08 33.26 6.84
CA ALA A 157 -5.53 32.42 5.74
C ALA A 157 -6.42 31.26 6.24
N VAL A 158 -5.98 30.54 7.28
CA VAL A 158 -6.75 29.44 7.88
C VAL A 158 -8.09 29.94 8.44
N ASN A 159 -8.11 31.07 9.15
CA ASN A 159 -9.35 31.65 9.68
C ASN A 159 -10.33 32.00 8.55
N ARG A 160 -9.86 32.56 7.45
CA ARG A 160 -10.67 32.89 6.28
C ARG A 160 -11.26 31.64 5.63
N GLU A 161 -10.44 30.61 5.42
CA GLU A 161 -10.87 29.33 4.83
C GLU A 161 -11.88 28.61 5.73
N CYS A 162 -11.61 28.50 7.03
CA CYS A 162 -12.56 27.96 8.00
C CYS A 162 -13.88 28.73 8.03
N THR A 163 -13.84 30.06 7.97
CA THR A 163 -15.03 30.90 7.93
C THR A 163 -15.87 30.63 6.69
N ALA A 164 -15.23 30.48 5.52
CA ALA A 164 -15.92 30.16 4.27
C ALA A 164 -16.63 28.80 4.35
N VAL A 165 -15.94 27.76 4.89
CA VAL A 165 -16.55 26.44 5.11
C VAL A 165 -17.74 26.51 6.05
N ARG A 166 -17.70 27.33 7.11
CA ARG A 166 -18.80 27.45 8.08
C ARG A 166 -19.98 28.29 7.57
N SER A 167 -19.73 29.26 6.72
CA SER A 167 -20.75 30.19 6.24
C SER A 167 -21.31 29.86 4.85
N SER A 168 -20.55 29.20 4.01
CA SER A 168 -20.92 28.90 2.63
C SER A 168 -20.46 27.50 2.19
N VAL A 169 -19.37 27.40 1.44
CA VAL A 169 -18.81 26.12 0.95
C VAL A 169 -17.33 26.23 0.72
N GLY A 170 -16.60 25.19 1.09
CA GLY A 170 -15.20 24.96 0.73
C GLY A 170 -15.04 23.67 -0.06
N VAL A 171 -13.88 23.50 -0.69
CA VAL A 171 -13.48 22.26 -1.35
C VAL A 171 -12.05 21.89 -0.95
N TYR A 172 -11.84 20.61 -0.65
CA TYR A 172 -10.49 20.12 -0.38
C TYR A 172 -10.19 18.81 -1.09
N ASP A 173 -8.89 18.55 -1.27
CA ASP A 173 -8.37 17.36 -1.92
C ASP A 173 -8.17 16.22 -0.90
N GLY A 174 -9.12 15.29 -0.87
CA GLY A 174 -9.05 14.06 -0.08
C GLY A 174 -8.33 12.89 -0.78
N SER A 175 -7.71 13.12 -1.92
CA SER A 175 -7.07 12.06 -2.71
C SER A 175 -5.97 11.29 -1.99
N PRO A 176 -5.17 11.88 -1.08
CA PRO A 176 -4.14 11.16 -0.33
C PRO A 176 -4.65 10.10 0.64
N LEU A 177 -5.92 10.12 1.05
CA LEU A 177 -6.49 9.08 1.90
C LEU A 177 -6.34 7.70 1.24
N GLY A 178 -5.92 6.70 2.00
CA GLY A 178 -5.89 5.33 1.53
C GLY A 178 -7.27 4.85 1.14
N LYS A 179 -7.37 4.12 0.03
CA LYS A 179 -8.64 3.58 -0.50
C LYS A 179 -8.43 2.15 -0.96
N PHE A 180 -9.29 1.27 -0.50
CA PHE A 180 -9.28 -0.13 -0.91
C PHE A 180 -10.67 -0.56 -1.37
N GLU A 181 -10.69 -1.36 -2.42
CA GLU A 181 -11.87 -2.12 -2.83
C GLU A 181 -11.69 -3.57 -2.37
N LEU A 182 -12.64 -4.07 -1.60
CA LEU A 182 -12.68 -5.46 -1.15
C LEU A 182 -13.83 -6.17 -1.86
N LYS A 183 -13.56 -7.39 -2.35
CA LYS A 183 -14.55 -8.23 -3.04
C LYS A 183 -14.51 -9.65 -2.49
N GLY A 184 -15.70 -10.24 -2.34
CA GLY A 184 -15.87 -11.62 -1.91
C GLY A 184 -17.02 -11.79 -0.93
N LYS A 185 -17.42 -13.04 -0.71
CA LYS A 185 -18.57 -13.37 0.16
C LYS A 185 -18.29 -13.16 1.64
N ASN A 186 -17.01 -13.24 2.06
CA ASN A 186 -16.62 -13.14 3.46
C ASN A 186 -16.12 -11.74 3.86
N VAL A 187 -16.29 -10.72 3.01
CA VAL A 187 -15.76 -9.37 3.29
C VAL A 187 -16.39 -8.77 4.55
N GLY A 188 -17.68 -8.97 4.79
CA GLY A 188 -18.34 -8.43 5.98
C GLY A 188 -17.73 -8.96 7.28
N GLU A 189 -17.61 -10.29 7.38
CA GLU A 189 -17.01 -10.97 8.53
C GLU A 189 -15.52 -10.61 8.68
N PHE A 190 -14.81 -10.50 7.57
CA PHE A 190 -13.41 -10.05 7.57
C PHE A 190 -13.27 -8.64 8.16
N LEU A 191 -14.14 -7.72 7.77
CA LEU A 191 -14.11 -6.35 8.32
C LEU A 191 -14.51 -6.29 9.80
N ASP A 192 -15.30 -7.24 10.30
CA ASP A 192 -15.58 -7.37 11.74
C ASP A 192 -14.35 -7.76 12.56
N LEU A 193 -13.34 -8.41 11.94
CA LEU A 193 -12.05 -8.69 12.56
C LEU A 193 -11.11 -7.47 12.52
N ILE A 194 -11.21 -6.65 11.47
CA ILE A 194 -10.32 -5.51 11.26
C ILE A 194 -10.75 -4.31 12.11
N TYR A 195 -12.06 -4.09 12.24
CA TYR A 195 -12.60 -2.92 12.93
C TYR A 195 -13.21 -3.28 14.27
N THR A 196 -13.22 -2.34 15.19
CA THR A 196 -13.89 -2.47 16.49
C THR A 196 -15.42 -2.49 16.38
N ASN A 197 -15.98 -2.15 15.22
CA ASN A 197 -17.41 -2.10 14.94
C ASN A 197 -17.83 -3.29 14.08
N ILE A 198 -19.07 -3.74 14.26
CA ILE A 198 -19.66 -4.79 13.43
C ILE A 198 -20.00 -4.21 12.04
N MET A 199 -19.16 -4.48 11.06
CA MET A 199 -19.35 -4.00 9.67
C MET A 199 -20.31 -4.88 8.88
N SER A 200 -20.32 -6.20 9.12
CA SER A 200 -21.17 -7.18 8.43
C SER A 200 -22.66 -6.85 8.46
N SER A 201 -23.11 -6.11 9.49
CA SER A 201 -24.51 -5.68 9.64
C SER A 201 -24.93 -4.50 8.75
N LEU A 202 -23.98 -3.91 7.98
CA LEU A 202 -24.30 -2.81 7.09
C LEU A 202 -25.17 -3.26 5.91
N MET A 203 -26.17 -2.46 5.60
CA MET A 203 -26.95 -2.62 4.38
C MET A 203 -26.22 -2.02 3.17
N PRO A 204 -26.39 -2.55 1.95
CA PRO A 204 -25.83 -1.94 0.73
C PRO A 204 -26.13 -0.43 0.62
N GLY A 205 -25.16 0.33 0.18
CA GLY A 205 -25.21 1.80 0.08
C GLY A 205 -24.97 2.56 1.38
N ASN A 206 -24.72 1.86 2.50
CA ASN A 206 -24.42 2.47 3.80
C ASN A 206 -22.98 2.24 4.24
N GLY A 207 -22.50 3.11 5.12
CA GLY A 207 -21.17 3.06 5.68
C GLY A 207 -21.15 3.17 7.19
N ARG A 208 -20.00 2.86 7.76
CA ARG A 208 -19.73 2.98 9.20
C ARG A 208 -18.27 3.37 9.42
N TYR A 209 -18.05 4.34 10.28
CA TYR A 209 -16.73 4.66 10.81
C TYR A 209 -16.31 3.59 11.82
N GLY A 210 -15.03 3.27 11.86
CA GLY A 210 -14.48 2.32 12.82
C GLY A 210 -13.00 2.57 13.08
N LEU A 211 -12.55 2.07 14.22
CA LEU A 211 -11.16 2.05 14.63
C LEU A 211 -10.56 0.68 14.34
N MET A 212 -9.31 0.67 13.91
CA MET A 212 -8.47 -0.53 13.84
C MET A 212 -7.50 -0.49 15.01
N LEU A 213 -7.35 -1.62 15.69
CA LEU A 213 -6.46 -1.74 16.84
C LEU A 213 -5.33 -2.71 16.52
N SER A 214 -4.17 -2.44 17.10
CA SER A 214 -3.07 -3.40 17.20
C SER A 214 -3.34 -4.45 18.29
N ASP A 215 -2.54 -5.51 18.33
CA ASP A 215 -2.72 -6.63 19.26
C ASP A 215 -2.62 -6.22 20.75
N ASP A 216 -1.95 -5.10 21.03
CA ASP A 216 -1.86 -4.49 22.38
C ASP A 216 -2.99 -3.52 22.70
N GLY A 217 -3.99 -3.39 21.82
CA GLY A 217 -5.17 -2.55 22.00
C GLY A 217 -4.97 -1.07 21.71
N LEU A 218 -3.83 -0.67 21.17
CA LEU A 218 -3.61 0.71 20.73
C LEU A 218 -4.25 0.98 19.37
N ILE A 219 -4.65 2.22 19.14
CA ILE A 219 -5.20 2.63 17.84
C ILE A 219 -4.11 2.49 16.77
N PHE A 220 -4.36 1.62 15.79
CA PHE A 220 -3.48 1.39 14.66
C PHE A 220 -3.82 2.32 13.48
N ASP A 221 -5.11 2.41 13.15
CA ASP A 221 -5.66 3.35 12.16
C ASP A 221 -7.16 3.53 12.38
N ASP A 222 -7.76 4.41 11.60
CA ASP A 222 -9.20 4.61 11.55
C ASP A 222 -9.68 4.77 10.11
N GLY A 223 -10.97 4.65 9.90
CA GLY A 223 -11.53 4.87 8.57
C GLY A 223 -13.00 4.57 8.47
N VAL A 224 -13.52 4.66 7.26
CA VAL A 224 -14.92 4.37 6.97
C VAL A 224 -15.02 3.18 6.02
N ALA A 225 -15.85 2.20 6.37
CA ALA A 225 -16.20 1.09 5.51
C ALA A 225 -17.59 1.33 4.92
N PHE A 226 -17.73 1.18 3.60
CA PHE A 226 -19.00 1.23 2.88
C PHE A 226 -19.29 -0.10 2.22
N ARG A 227 -20.47 -0.66 2.47
CA ARG A 227 -21.00 -1.79 1.72
C ARG A 227 -21.63 -1.26 0.43
N VAL A 228 -21.01 -1.53 -0.71
CA VAL A 228 -21.50 -1.06 -2.01
C VAL A 228 -22.63 -1.98 -2.50
N ASP A 229 -22.36 -3.29 -2.46
CA ASP A 229 -23.34 -4.35 -2.75
C ASP A 229 -23.04 -5.57 -1.85
N ASP A 230 -23.64 -6.72 -2.13
CA ASP A 230 -23.51 -7.88 -1.27
C ASP A 230 -22.07 -8.42 -1.16
N HIS A 231 -21.26 -8.19 -2.19
CA HIS A 231 -19.91 -8.76 -2.29
C HIS A 231 -18.82 -7.71 -2.56
N ARG A 232 -19.17 -6.41 -2.58
CA ARG A 232 -18.24 -5.31 -2.86
C ARG A 232 -18.28 -4.25 -1.79
N TRP A 233 -17.12 -3.93 -1.27
CA TRP A 233 -16.93 -2.97 -0.20
C TRP A 233 -15.85 -1.96 -0.57
N LEU A 234 -15.97 -0.77 -0.05
CA LEU A 234 -14.95 0.27 -0.12
C LEU A 234 -14.57 0.67 1.29
N ILE A 235 -13.28 0.75 1.57
CA ILE A 235 -12.77 1.27 2.83
C ILE A 235 -11.80 2.41 2.59
N SER A 236 -11.78 3.36 3.50
CA SER A 236 -10.78 4.42 3.58
C SER A 236 -9.88 4.23 4.81
N THR A 237 -8.66 4.72 4.70
CA THR A 237 -7.65 4.73 5.78
C THR A 237 -6.98 6.09 5.83
N SER A 238 -6.24 6.37 6.88
CA SER A 238 -5.38 7.55 6.91
C SER A 238 -4.32 7.47 5.80
N SER A 239 -3.88 8.64 5.32
CA SER A 239 -2.87 8.73 4.23
C SER A 239 -1.53 8.08 4.62
N GLY A 240 -1.16 8.18 5.89
CA GLY A 240 0.12 7.69 6.40
C GLY A 240 0.18 6.19 6.61
N HIS A 241 -0.96 5.56 6.89
CA HIS A 241 -1.02 4.13 7.28
C HIS A 241 -1.57 3.21 6.18
N SER A 242 -1.91 3.74 5.01
CA SER A 242 -2.50 2.95 3.92
C SER A 242 -1.73 1.65 3.62
N ASP A 243 -0.40 1.73 3.52
CA ASP A 243 0.43 0.55 3.21
C ASP A 243 0.49 -0.43 4.39
N SER A 244 0.56 0.07 5.62
CA SER A 244 0.56 -0.77 6.84
C SER A 244 -0.78 -1.49 7.04
N VAL A 245 -1.90 -0.80 6.79
CA VAL A 245 -3.24 -1.41 6.83
C VAL A 245 -3.39 -2.49 5.76
N ASN A 246 -2.91 -2.23 4.53
CA ASN A 246 -2.91 -3.26 3.49
C ASN A 246 -2.11 -4.49 3.90
N GLN A 247 -0.91 -4.29 4.42
CA GLN A 247 -0.06 -5.38 4.89
C GLN A 247 -0.72 -6.18 6.04
N HIS A 248 -1.34 -5.49 6.98
CA HIS A 248 -2.07 -6.10 8.09
C HIS A 248 -3.23 -6.97 7.58
N MET A 249 -4.07 -6.43 6.70
CA MET A 249 -5.19 -7.16 6.10
C MET A 249 -4.72 -8.40 5.30
N GLN A 250 -3.67 -8.24 4.49
CA GLN A 250 -3.10 -9.35 3.70
C GLN A 250 -2.51 -10.44 4.60
N LYS A 251 -1.84 -10.05 5.70
CA LYS A 251 -1.30 -11.00 6.69
C LYS A 251 -2.39 -11.87 7.29
N ILE A 252 -3.48 -11.26 7.78
CA ILE A 252 -4.60 -11.97 8.38
C ILE A 252 -5.21 -12.97 7.37
N LEU A 253 -5.44 -12.54 6.12
CA LEU A 253 -5.98 -13.44 5.10
C LEU A 253 -5.03 -14.58 4.75
N ALA A 254 -3.73 -14.31 4.65
CA ALA A 254 -2.77 -15.33 4.24
C ALA A 254 -2.50 -16.40 5.30
N PHE A 255 -2.54 -16.03 6.59
CA PHE A 255 -2.10 -16.91 7.68
C PHE A 255 -3.25 -17.41 8.57
N ASP A 256 -4.24 -16.55 8.84
CA ASP A 256 -5.29 -16.90 9.80
C ASP A 256 -6.58 -17.37 9.10
N TYR A 257 -6.88 -16.85 7.90
CA TYR A 257 -8.11 -17.16 7.15
C TYR A 257 -7.87 -17.39 5.65
N PRO A 258 -6.94 -18.31 5.26
CA PRO A 258 -6.58 -18.50 3.85
C PRO A 258 -7.73 -19.03 2.97
N GLU A 259 -8.75 -19.64 3.57
CA GLU A 259 -9.92 -20.17 2.88
C GLU A 259 -11.01 -19.13 2.62
N TRP A 260 -10.89 -17.92 3.19
CA TRP A 260 -11.92 -16.89 3.02
C TRP A 260 -11.88 -16.28 1.63
N ASP A 261 -13.04 -16.16 1.03
CA ASP A 261 -13.21 -15.45 -0.25
C ASP A 261 -13.22 -13.93 0.00
N VAL A 262 -12.02 -13.36 0.13
CA VAL A 262 -11.77 -11.92 0.25
C VAL A 262 -10.62 -11.54 -0.66
N LYS A 263 -10.85 -10.57 -1.55
CA LYS A 263 -9.84 -10.01 -2.43
C LYS A 263 -9.70 -8.52 -2.15
N ILE A 264 -8.48 -8.09 -1.81
CA ILE A 264 -8.17 -6.70 -1.46
C ILE A 264 -7.41 -6.06 -2.61
N THR A 265 -7.90 -4.91 -3.06
CA THR A 265 -7.24 -4.12 -4.10
C THR A 265 -7.05 -2.68 -3.61
N SER A 266 -5.80 -2.22 -3.55
CA SER A 266 -5.53 -0.81 -3.33
C SER A 266 -5.91 0.00 -4.56
N ILE A 267 -6.80 0.96 -4.38
CA ILE A 267 -7.30 1.85 -5.43
C ILE A 267 -6.94 3.32 -5.18
N THR A 268 -6.05 3.59 -4.22
CA THR A 268 -5.65 4.93 -3.77
C THR A 268 -5.22 5.82 -4.94
N SER A 269 -4.38 5.33 -5.83
CA SER A 269 -3.90 6.10 -6.98
C SER A 269 -4.87 6.14 -8.16
N GLN A 270 -5.90 5.31 -8.17
CA GLN A 270 -6.87 5.20 -9.27
C GLN A 270 -8.08 6.09 -9.06
N TRP A 271 -8.48 6.31 -7.80
CA TRP A 271 -9.64 7.09 -7.40
C TRP A 271 -9.23 8.28 -6.55
N ASN A 272 -9.55 9.47 -7.04
CA ASN A 272 -9.24 10.74 -6.39
C ASN A 272 -10.52 11.36 -5.84
N ASN A 273 -10.38 12.14 -4.78
CA ASN A 273 -11.49 12.66 -3.98
C ASN A 273 -11.45 14.19 -3.94
N ALA A 274 -12.48 14.81 -4.52
CA ALA A 274 -12.81 16.22 -4.28
C ALA A 274 -13.93 16.28 -3.26
N THR A 275 -13.66 16.83 -2.09
CA THR A 275 -14.66 16.96 -1.03
C THR A 275 -15.19 18.38 -0.96
N ILE A 276 -16.48 18.55 -1.23
CA ILE A 276 -17.18 19.82 -1.01
C ILE A 276 -17.84 19.80 0.37
N CYS A 277 -17.65 20.88 1.15
CA CYS A 277 -18.10 20.95 2.54
C CYS A 277 -18.60 22.34 2.91
N GLY A 278 -19.68 22.40 3.68
CA GLY A 278 -20.30 23.63 4.15
C GLY A 278 -21.82 23.61 3.98
N PRO A 279 -22.52 24.59 4.54
CA PRO A 279 -24.00 24.70 4.46
C PRO A 279 -24.54 24.66 3.02
N LYS A 280 -23.79 25.21 2.06
CA LYS A 280 -24.14 25.27 0.64
C LYS A 280 -23.68 24.09 -0.21
N ALA A 281 -23.04 23.10 0.38
CA ALA A 281 -22.47 21.95 -0.37
C ALA A 281 -23.53 21.21 -1.20
N ARG A 282 -24.75 21.03 -0.70
CA ARG A 282 -25.84 20.38 -1.45
C ARG A 282 -26.32 21.22 -2.63
N GLU A 283 -26.41 22.55 -2.46
CA GLU A 283 -26.79 23.48 -3.53
C GLU A 283 -25.73 23.48 -4.64
N LEU A 284 -24.47 23.48 -4.27
CA LEU A 284 -23.34 23.34 -5.21
C LEU A 284 -23.39 22.00 -5.97
N LEU A 285 -23.59 20.87 -5.27
CA LEU A 285 -23.70 19.56 -5.90
C LEU A 285 -24.88 19.50 -6.88
N LYS A 286 -26.01 20.14 -6.54
CA LYS A 286 -27.16 20.29 -7.43
C LYS A 286 -26.82 21.14 -8.67
N LYS A 287 -26.08 22.23 -8.49
CA LYS A 287 -25.66 23.12 -9.59
C LYS A 287 -24.69 22.44 -10.55
N LEU A 288 -23.77 21.60 -10.03
CA LEU A 288 -22.86 20.77 -10.84
C LEU A 288 -23.61 19.81 -11.77
N GLY A 289 -24.82 19.44 -11.43
CA GLY A 289 -25.60 18.43 -12.14
C GLY A 289 -25.23 17.02 -11.74
N THR A 290 -26.23 16.25 -11.31
CA THR A 290 -26.09 14.85 -10.94
C THR A 290 -27.37 14.09 -11.20
N ASN A 291 -27.26 12.83 -11.58
CA ASN A 291 -28.38 11.91 -11.67
C ASN A 291 -28.65 11.15 -10.35
N ILE A 292 -27.87 11.43 -9.30
CA ILE A 292 -28.09 10.90 -7.97
C ILE A 292 -29.17 11.74 -7.27
N ASP A 293 -30.14 11.08 -6.64
CA ASP A 293 -31.06 11.79 -5.74
C ASP A 293 -30.29 12.22 -4.49
N ILE A 294 -29.96 13.51 -4.43
CA ILE A 294 -29.19 14.12 -3.34
C ILE A 294 -30.09 14.72 -2.27
N SER A 295 -31.39 14.44 -2.26
CA SER A 295 -32.30 14.90 -1.19
C SER A 295 -31.85 14.35 0.17
N LYS A 296 -32.31 14.99 1.24
CA LYS A 296 -31.90 14.60 2.60
C LYS A 296 -32.29 13.17 2.94
N ASP A 297 -33.45 12.74 2.48
CA ASP A 297 -34.03 11.44 2.81
C ASP A 297 -33.44 10.33 1.93
N ALA A 298 -33.23 10.57 0.63
CA ALA A 298 -32.64 9.59 -0.29
C ALA A 298 -31.14 9.41 -0.11
N PHE A 299 -30.45 10.45 0.42
CA PHE A 299 -29.00 10.41 0.63
C PHE A 299 -28.66 10.79 2.09
N PRO A 300 -28.94 9.89 3.06
CA PRO A 300 -28.66 10.14 4.48
C PRO A 300 -27.15 10.15 4.78
N PHE A 301 -26.79 10.66 5.97
CA PHE A 301 -25.41 10.64 6.46
C PHE A 301 -24.89 9.19 6.53
N MET A 302 -23.59 9.00 6.27
CA MET A 302 -22.93 7.68 6.19
C MET A 302 -23.51 6.80 5.08
N SER A 303 -23.76 7.37 3.91
CA SER A 303 -24.19 6.62 2.73
C SER A 303 -23.33 6.91 1.50
N LEU A 304 -23.33 5.97 0.57
CA LEU A 304 -22.63 6.02 -0.71
C LEU A 304 -23.62 5.82 -1.85
N ARG A 305 -23.44 6.57 -2.93
CA ARG A 305 -24.18 6.41 -4.20
C ARG A 305 -23.21 6.51 -5.37
N GLU A 306 -23.42 5.66 -6.38
CA GLU A 306 -22.70 5.72 -7.65
C GLU A 306 -23.58 6.36 -8.71
N GLY A 307 -23.03 7.25 -9.53
CA GLY A 307 -23.74 7.96 -10.57
C GLY A 307 -22.87 8.94 -11.33
N LEU A 308 -23.46 9.99 -11.87
CA LEU A 308 -22.75 11.06 -12.58
C LEU A 308 -22.75 12.35 -11.74
N VAL A 309 -21.62 13.05 -11.73
CA VAL A 309 -21.50 14.42 -11.23
C VAL A 309 -20.82 15.23 -12.34
N ALA A 310 -21.46 16.31 -12.79
CA ALA A 310 -20.96 17.10 -13.92
C ALA A 310 -20.64 16.26 -15.18
N ASP A 311 -21.48 15.23 -15.45
CA ASP A 311 -21.33 14.23 -16.51
C ASP A 311 -20.14 13.28 -16.35
N ILE A 312 -19.49 13.28 -15.18
CA ILE A 312 -18.34 12.42 -14.86
C ILE A 312 -18.83 11.26 -13.97
N PRO A 313 -18.50 9.99 -14.30
CA PRO A 313 -18.78 8.86 -13.42
C PRO A 313 -18.10 9.04 -12.06
N ALA A 314 -18.90 9.02 -11.00
CA ALA A 314 -18.47 9.31 -9.64
C ALA A 314 -19.09 8.35 -8.62
N ARG A 315 -18.36 8.16 -7.53
CA ARG A 315 -18.86 7.61 -6.27
C ARG A 315 -18.97 8.75 -5.30
N VAL A 316 -20.17 9.09 -4.90
CA VAL A 316 -20.44 10.19 -3.97
C VAL A 316 -20.72 9.60 -2.60
N ILE A 317 -20.02 10.11 -1.60
CA ILE A 317 -20.10 9.64 -0.22
C ILE A 317 -20.54 10.83 0.65
N ARG A 318 -21.57 10.62 1.47
CA ARG A 318 -22.02 11.61 2.42
C ARG A 318 -21.42 11.35 3.80
N VAL A 319 -20.24 11.87 4.02
CA VAL A 319 -19.53 11.89 5.30
C VAL A 319 -19.08 13.31 5.61
N SER A 320 -18.59 13.57 6.79
CA SER A 320 -18.09 14.87 7.16
C SER A 320 -16.85 14.76 8.03
N PHE A 321 -15.77 15.41 7.60
CA PHE A 321 -14.57 15.63 8.40
C PHE A 321 -14.65 16.99 9.14
N THR A 322 -15.18 18.00 8.49
CA THR A 322 -15.25 19.38 9.03
C THR A 322 -16.36 19.58 10.04
N GLY A 323 -17.29 18.63 10.18
CA GLY A 323 -18.52 18.78 10.97
C GLY A 323 -19.67 19.44 10.21
N GLU A 324 -19.41 20.03 9.03
CA GLU A 324 -20.43 20.61 8.16
C GLU A 324 -21.03 19.57 7.21
N LEU A 325 -22.12 19.90 6.54
CA LEU A 325 -22.65 19.11 5.42
C LEU A 325 -21.57 18.93 4.37
N SER A 326 -21.28 17.69 4.03
CA SER A 326 -20.16 17.39 3.14
C SER A 326 -20.46 16.22 2.22
N PHE A 327 -19.88 16.27 1.01
CA PHE A 327 -19.93 15.21 0.01
C PHE A 327 -18.53 14.99 -0.54
N GLU A 328 -18.03 13.78 -0.39
CA GLU A 328 -16.81 13.30 -1.05
C GLU A 328 -17.17 12.81 -2.45
N ILE A 329 -16.65 13.46 -3.47
CA ILE A 329 -16.89 13.10 -4.87
C ILE A 329 -15.65 12.37 -5.36
N ASN A 330 -15.72 11.04 -5.38
CA ASN A 330 -14.63 10.20 -5.82
C ASN A 330 -14.75 9.91 -7.31
N VAL A 331 -13.71 10.20 -8.08
CA VAL A 331 -13.65 10.00 -9.54
C VAL A 331 -12.36 9.29 -9.94
N ALA A 332 -12.33 8.70 -11.13
CA ALA A 332 -11.09 8.18 -11.70
C ALA A 332 -10.04 9.30 -11.80
N ALA A 333 -8.78 8.97 -11.54
CA ALA A 333 -7.68 9.95 -11.44
C ALA A 333 -7.61 10.92 -12.63
N ARG A 334 -7.82 10.44 -13.86
CA ARG A 334 -7.85 11.26 -15.09
C ARG A 334 -8.96 12.33 -15.11
N ASN A 335 -9.98 12.16 -14.30
CA ASN A 335 -11.13 13.05 -14.25
C ASN A 335 -11.09 14.04 -13.08
N MET A 336 -10.06 13.94 -12.23
CA MET A 336 -9.97 14.76 -11.02
C MET A 336 -9.80 16.25 -11.34
N LEU A 337 -8.87 16.63 -12.22
CA LEU A 337 -8.67 18.02 -12.59
C LEU A 337 -9.90 18.60 -13.31
N PRO A 338 -10.48 17.94 -14.33
CA PRO A 338 -11.74 18.41 -14.94
C PRO A 338 -12.89 18.59 -13.94
N LEU A 339 -13.04 17.68 -12.99
CA LEU A 339 -14.06 17.82 -11.95
C LEU A 339 -13.77 19.00 -11.04
N TRP A 340 -12.52 19.16 -10.61
CA TRP A 340 -12.09 20.24 -9.73
C TRP A 340 -12.37 21.62 -10.33
N GLU A 341 -12.01 21.80 -11.59
CA GLU A 341 -12.26 23.06 -12.32
C GLU A 341 -13.76 23.37 -12.41
N LYS A 342 -14.59 22.36 -12.72
CA LYS A 342 -16.06 22.51 -12.72
C LYS A 342 -16.62 22.85 -11.34
N ILE A 343 -16.05 22.27 -10.26
CA ILE A 343 -16.43 22.60 -8.88
C ILE A 343 -16.11 24.07 -8.58
N MET A 344 -14.91 24.53 -8.93
CA MET A 344 -14.50 25.91 -8.71
C MET A 344 -15.34 26.90 -9.52
N GLU A 345 -15.64 26.58 -10.78
CA GLU A 345 -16.50 27.40 -11.65
C GLU A 345 -17.92 27.48 -11.09
N ALA A 346 -18.57 26.34 -10.84
CA ALA A 346 -19.94 26.30 -10.29
C ALA A 346 -20.04 26.91 -8.89
N GLY A 347 -18.96 26.79 -8.11
CA GLY A 347 -18.86 27.29 -6.76
C GLY A 347 -18.66 28.80 -6.65
N SER A 348 -18.33 29.48 -7.75
CA SER A 348 -18.11 30.94 -7.77
C SER A 348 -19.30 31.74 -7.25
N ASP A 349 -20.54 31.28 -7.52
CA ASP A 349 -21.76 31.93 -7.01
C ASP A 349 -21.96 31.76 -5.49
N PHE A 350 -21.14 30.90 -4.86
CA PHE A 350 -21.17 30.60 -3.43
C PHE A 350 -19.91 31.09 -2.72
N ASP A 351 -19.05 31.87 -3.38
CA ASP A 351 -17.74 32.29 -2.87
C ASP A 351 -16.89 31.12 -2.40
N ILE A 352 -16.89 30.00 -3.17
CA ILE A 352 -16.16 28.78 -2.82
C ILE A 352 -14.67 29.07 -2.64
N LEU A 353 -14.08 28.48 -1.60
CA LEU A 353 -12.64 28.50 -1.41
C LEU A 353 -12.07 27.09 -1.44
N PRO A 354 -10.90 26.89 -2.10
CA PRO A 354 -10.09 25.74 -1.82
C PRO A 354 -9.54 25.86 -0.39
N CYS A 355 -9.54 24.79 0.35
CA CYS A 355 -9.13 24.75 1.76
C CYS A 355 -8.52 23.40 2.12
N LEU A 356 -8.01 23.27 3.33
CA LEU A 356 -7.56 22.00 3.90
C LEU A 356 -8.64 21.36 4.78
#